data_577c924d5e0c14f8f2d402966aedcae6
#
_entry.id   577c924d5e0c14f8f2d402966aedcae6
#
_cell.length_a   1.000
_cell.length_b   1.000
_cell.length_c   1.000
_cell.angle_alpha   90.00
_cell.angle_beta   90.00
_cell.angle_gamma   90.00
#
_symmetry.space_group_name_H-M   'P 1'
#
loop_
_entity.id
_entity.type
_entity.pdbx_description
1 polymer ?
#
loop_
_entity_poly.entity_id
_entity_poly.type
_entity_poly.pdbx_seq_one_letter_code
_entity_poly.pdbx_strand_id
1 'polypeptide(L)'
;MKRVLQLGSTVLIVTSTLVAQGVVVGTATLRQDPLDPYPLLVAPGQVLTLLIGGLNTDGLPSVSAPQTSRLPFELSGVSATIQQGSLNEPKPVSLMDLRVLSGCPWNRGPIGGPCATALVALTVQVPYDLQPLFGLDFKELPAQISVKQGGRSGAWVDVRVLPTRARFGIQCEGHLNAPSVPCGATLVTHADGTLVNWSQPALAGEVISIYMLGLGKVNPQPPAGVPAPASPLAVYLEPLDQFPLYYAFRPAYGGRPPSTAEGENAWGRVNVSFVGLSPGSIGLYQVNFTVPTPPDMLRPCAGGSSLLPLVVSGNLTLTYSDRFSSPSVGICVSPASKSP
;
A
#
# COMPACT_ATOMS: atom_id res chain seq x y z
N MET A 1 -2.96 -22.67 80.63
CA MET A 1 -2.15 -21.95 79.59
C MET A 1 -2.35 -22.60 78.24
N LYS A 2 -3.19 -22.03 77.39
CA LYS A 2 -3.41 -22.50 75.99
C LYS A 2 -2.68 -21.51 75.06
N ARG A 3 -1.65 -21.96 74.33
CA ARG A 3 -0.96 -21.19 73.33
C ARG A 3 -1.75 -21.34 72.02
N VAL A 4 -2.27 -20.25 71.46
CA VAL A 4 -2.88 -20.17 70.12
C VAL A 4 -1.72 -19.89 69.17
N LEU A 5 -1.45 -20.83 68.26
CA LEU A 5 -0.58 -20.62 67.11
C LEU A 5 -1.40 -19.85 66.01
N GLN A 6 -0.99 -18.61 65.76
CA GLN A 6 -1.44 -17.88 64.57
C GLN A 6 -0.61 -18.32 63.37
N LEU A 7 -1.23 -19.04 62.43
CA LEU A 7 -0.70 -19.29 61.09
C LEU A 7 -1.00 -18.05 60.20
N GLY A 8 0.04 -17.29 59.96
CA GLY A 8 -0.04 -16.20 58.96
C GLY A 8 -0.06 -16.77 57.54
N SER A 9 -1.21 -16.72 56.88
CA SER A 9 -1.34 -17.01 55.47
C SER A 9 -0.80 -15.83 54.63
N THR A 10 0.40 -15.98 54.11
CA THR A 10 0.96 -15.07 53.12
C THR A 10 0.29 -15.39 51.78
N VAL A 11 -0.68 -14.58 51.39
CA VAL A 11 -1.26 -14.65 50.03
C VAL A 11 -0.22 -14.08 49.07
N LEU A 12 0.43 -14.95 48.33
CA LEU A 12 1.29 -14.57 47.20
C LEU A 12 0.37 -14.12 46.06
N ILE A 13 0.14 -12.82 45.90
CA ILE A 13 -0.51 -12.26 44.75
C ILE A 13 0.49 -12.33 43.57
N VAL A 14 0.42 -13.40 42.79
CA VAL A 14 1.10 -13.47 41.50
C VAL A 14 0.32 -12.55 40.56
N THR A 15 0.73 -11.29 40.47
CA THR A 15 0.31 -10.41 39.39
C THR A 15 0.91 -10.92 38.11
N SER A 16 0.19 -11.82 37.41
CA SER A 16 0.47 -12.11 36.03
C SER A 16 0.21 -10.83 35.23
N THR A 17 1.26 -10.10 34.90
CA THR A 17 1.20 -9.06 33.88
C THR A 17 0.81 -9.79 32.59
N LEU A 18 -0.46 -9.72 32.21
CA LEU A 18 -0.94 -10.06 30.89
C LEU A 18 -0.25 -9.07 29.92
N VAL A 19 0.93 -9.44 29.44
CA VAL A 19 1.58 -8.70 28.35
C VAL A 19 0.69 -8.93 27.14
N ALA A 20 0.04 -7.87 26.69
CA ALA A 20 -0.81 -7.90 25.52
C ALA A 20 -0.02 -8.47 24.34
N GLN A 21 -0.61 -9.44 23.65
CA GLN A 21 -0.05 -10.00 22.43
C GLN A 21 -0.38 -9.07 21.28
N GLY A 22 0.57 -8.80 20.40
CA GLY A 22 0.34 -7.95 19.21
C GLY A 22 -0.76 -8.52 18.33
N VAL A 23 -1.74 -7.71 18.02
CA VAL A 23 -2.85 -8.08 17.11
C VAL A 23 -2.87 -7.11 15.95
N VAL A 24 -2.91 -7.63 14.72
CA VAL A 24 -3.15 -6.81 13.54
C VAL A 24 -4.59 -6.30 13.60
N VAL A 25 -4.77 -4.99 13.72
CA VAL A 25 -6.08 -4.35 13.83
C VAL A 25 -6.55 -3.74 12.51
N GLY A 26 -5.71 -3.78 11.46
CA GLY A 26 -6.05 -3.33 10.11
C GLY A 26 -4.83 -3.09 9.25
N THR A 27 -5.05 -2.53 8.06
CA THR A 27 -4.01 -1.97 7.20
C THR A 27 -4.24 -0.47 7.07
N ALA A 28 -3.15 0.30 7.10
CA ALA A 28 -3.21 1.72 6.79
C ALA A 28 -2.55 1.96 5.43
N THR A 29 -3.24 2.65 4.57
CA THR A 29 -2.59 3.54 3.65
C THR A 29 -2.48 4.89 4.33
N LEU A 30 -1.35 5.55 4.25
CA LEU A 30 -1.10 6.85 4.89
C LEU A 30 -2.11 7.95 4.51
N ARG A 31 -3.08 7.65 3.64
CA ARG A 31 -4.11 8.60 3.22
C ARG A 31 -5.41 7.92 2.79
N GLN A 32 -6.50 8.29 3.43
CA GLN A 32 -7.88 8.31 2.98
C GLN A 32 -8.70 7.02 2.99
N ASP A 33 -8.13 5.83 2.98
CA ASP A 33 -8.99 4.67 3.13
C ASP A 33 -9.23 4.40 4.60
N PRO A 34 -10.48 4.21 5.01
CA PRO A 34 -10.77 3.58 6.28
C PRO A 34 -10.05 2.22 6.29
N LEU A 35 -9.74 1.71 7.46
CA LEU A 35 -9.23 0.35 7.63
C LEU A 35 -9.89 -0.58 6.62
N ASP A 36 -9.09 -1.31 5.86
CA ASP A 36 -9.64 -2.40 5.05
C ASP A 36 -10.43 -3.33 5.97
N PRO A 37 -11.71 -3.64 5.64
CA PRO A 37 -12.51 -4.50 6.49
C PRO A 37 -11.88 -5.89 6.59
N TYR A 38 -12.11 -6.57 7.70
CA TYR A 38 -11.72 -7.97 7.82
C TYR A 38 -12.51 -8.87 6.84
N PRO A 39 -11.87 -9.87 6.20
CA PRO A 39 -10.45 -10.22 6.24
C PRO A 39 -9.56 -9.18 5.54
N LEU A 40 -8.27 -9.14 5.92
CA LEU A 40 -7.29 -8.27 5.26
C LEU A 40 -7.15 -8.67 3.81
N LEU A 41 -7.25 -7.71 2.89
CA LEU A 41 -7.10 -7.96 1.46
C LEU A 41 -5.65 -7.68 1.04
N VAL A 42 -4.97 -8.67 0.47
CA VAL A 42 -3.57 -8.55 0.02
C VAL A 42 -3.39 -9.16 -1.36
N ALA A 43 -2.34 -8.71 -2.09
CA ALA A 43 -1.89 -9.34 -3.32
C ALA A 43 -0.46 -9.90 -3.19
N PRO A 44 -0.06 -10.93 -3.95
CA PRO A 44 1.30 -11.41 -3.95
C PRO A 44 2.30 -10.30 -4.30
N GLY A 45 3.38 -10.19 -3.54
CA GLY A 45 4.41 -9.16 -3.73
C GLY A 45 4.02 -7.75 -3.30
N GLN A 46 2.80 -7.53 -2.82
CA GLN A 46 2.33 -6.22 -2.38
C GLN A 46 3.12 -5.71 -1.19
N VAL A 47 3.46 -4.43 -1.22
CA VAL A 47 3.91 -3.68 -0.04
C VAL A 47 2.71 -3.02 0.60
N LEU A 48 2.52 -3.26 1.89
CA LEU A 48 1.43 -2.68 2.68
C LEU A 48 1.86 -2.41 4.11
N THR A 49 1.17 -1.51 4.78
CA THR A 49 1.41 -1.19 6.18
C THR A 49 0.32 -1.81 7.05
N LEU A 50 0.73 -2.69 7.95
CA LEU A 50 -0.11 -3.28 8.99
C LEU A 50 -0.19 -2.32 10.17
N LEU A 51 -1.36 -2.14 10.73
CA LEU A 51 -1.57 -1.49 12.01
C LEU A 51 -1.72 -2.54 13.10
N ILE A 52 -0.91 -2.43 14.13
CA ILE A 52 -0.78 -3.45 15.16
C ILE A 52 -1.04 -2.81 16.52
N GLY A 53 -2.02 -3.35 17.23
CA GLY A 53 -2.28 -3.02 18.63
C GLY A 53 -1.68 -4.04 19.58
N GLY A 54 -1.45 -3.65 20.84
CA GLY A 54 -1.03 -4.54 21.91
C GLY A 54 0.46 -4.92 21.93
N LEU A 55 1.30 -4.34 21.07
CA LEU A 55 2.74 -4.44 21.20
C LEU A 55 3.24 -3.57 22.36
N ASN A 56 4.33 -4.01 23.02
CA ASN A 56 5.03 -3.12 23.95
C ASN A 56 5.77 -2.05 23.15
N THR A 57 5.36 -0.81 23.32
CA THR A 57 5.94 0.36 22.64
C THR A 57 7.00 1.09 23.46
N ASP A 58 7.20 0.68 24.73
CA ASP A 58 8.19 1.31 25.62
C ASP A 58 9.60 1.05 25.08
N GLY A 59 10.28 2.11 24.68
CA GLY A 59 11.62 2.03 24.11
C GLY A 59 11.68 1.38 22.70
N LEU A 60 10.55 1.09 22.06
CA LEU A 60 10.52 0.57 20.68
C LEU A 60 10.90 1.68 19.70
N PRO A 61 12.06 1.60 19.01
CA PRO A 61 12.46 2.63 18.08
C PRO A 61 11.69 2.53 16.75
N SER A 62 11.47 3.67 16.10
CA SER A 62 11.07 3.68 14.68
C SER A 62 12.30 3.38 13.83
N VAL A 63 12.21 2.38 12.96
CA VAL A 63 13.33 1.87 12.15
C VAL A 63 12.86 1.59 10.73
N SER A 64 13.64 2.05 9.74
CA SER A 64 13.45 1.71 8.33
C SER A 64 14.61 0.84 7.84
N ALA A 65 14.31 -0.26 7.16
CA ALA A 65 15.33 -1.10 6.54
C ALA A 65 15.87 -0.46 5.25
N PRO A 66 17.18 -0.65 4.93
CA PRO A 66 17.73 -0.24 3.65
C PRO A 66 17.04 -0.98 2.50
N GLN A 67 16.53 -0.23 1.51
CA GLN A 67 15.80 -0.84 0.38
C GLN A 67 16.72 -1.25 -0.77
N THR A 68 18.01 -0.95 -0.67
CA THR A 68 19.05 -1.34 -1.65
C THR A 68 19.58 -2.75 -1.45
N SER A 69 19.15 -3.41 -0.39
CA SER A 69 19.54 -4.79 -0.04
C SER A 69 18.29 -5.62 0.31
N ARG A 70 18.51 -6.90 0.59
CA ARG A 70 17.43 -7.77 1.07
C ARG A 70 16.86 -7.24 2.38
N LEU A 71 15.53 -7.09 2.44
CA LEU A 71 14.83 -6.71 3.65
C LEU A 71 14.97 -7.76 4.75
N PRO A 72 15.09 -7.36 6.01
CA PRO A 72 15.10 -8.26 7.15
C PRO A 72 13.71 -8.86 7.39
N PHE A 73 13.67 -9.96 8.15
CA PHE A 73 12.43 -10.57 8.65
C PHE A 73 12.09 -10.13 10.08
N GLU A 74 12.95 -9.31 10.68
CA GLU A 74 12.76 -8.74 12.02
C GLU A 74 13.29 -7.31 12.08
N LEU A 75 12.54 -6.41 12.71
CA LEU A 75 12.92 -5.04 13.01
C LEU A 75 12.68 -4.79 14.51
N SER A 76 13.73 -4.46 15.24
CA SER A 76 13.66 -4.13 16.68
C SER A 76 12.90 -5.18 17.53
N GLY A 77 13.12 -6.47 17.25
CA GLY A 77 12.45 -7.56 17.96
C GLY A 77 11.00 -7.82 17.53
N VAL A 78 10.53 -7.13 16.49
CA VAL A 78 9.21 -7.34 15.87
C VAL A 78 9.38 -8.08 14.56
N SER A 79 8.60 -9.15 14.35
CA SER A 79 8.57 -9.95 13.12
C SER A 79 7.12 -10.30 12.75
N ALA A 80 6.91 -10.67 11.49
CA ALA A 80 5.61 -11.13 11.02
C ALA A 80 5.74 -12.46 10.26
N THR A 81 4.72 -13.29 10.36
CA THR A 81 4.63 -14.55 9.63
C THR A 81 3.26 -14.66 8.96
N ILE A 82 3.23 -15.22 7.77
CA ILE A 82 1.99 -15.50 7.02
C ILE A 82 1.93 -16.99 6.70
N GLN A 83 0.75 -17.57 6.81
CA GLN A 83 0.48 -18.96 6.49
C GLN A 83 -0.70 -19.04 5.54
N GLN A 84 -0.63 -19.90 4.52
CA GLN A 84 -1.75 -20.16 3.63
C GLN A 84 -1.99 -21.68 3.55
N GLY A 85 -3.22 -22.09 3.92
CA GLY A 85 -3.55 -23.52 4.10
C GLY A 85 -3.06 -24.08 5.43
N SER A 86 -3.80 -25.03 5.97
CA SER A 86 -3.55 -25.61 7.30
C SER A 86 -2.31 -26.51 7.39
N LEU A 87 -1.79 -26.97 6.25
CA LEU A 87 -0.64 -27.88 6.17
C LEU A 87 0.67 -27.17 5.81
N ASN A 88 0.62 -25.89 5.46
CA ASN A 88 1.81 -25.14 5.09
C ASN A 88 2.48 -24.54 6.33
N GLU A 89 3.80 -24.60 6.39
CA GLU A 89 4.55 -23.91 7.42
C GLU A 89 4.40 -22.40 7.31
N PRO A 90 4.31 -21.67 8.45
CA PRO A 90 4.30 -20.22 8.43
C PRO A 90 5.58 -19.68 7.79
N LYS A 91 5.43 -18.76 6.83
CA LYS A 91 6.53 -18.11 6.12
C LYS A 91 6.85 -16.77 6.76
N PRO A 92 8.12 -16.42 6.94
CA PRO A 92 8.49 -15.08 7.40
C PRO A 92 8.12 -14.03 6.35
N VAL A 93 7.68 -12.88 6.81
CA VAL A 93 7.33 -11.72 5.97
C VAL A 93 8.47 -10.72 6.02
N SER A 94 8.89 -10.21 4.86
CA SER A 94 9.96 -9.21 4.77
C SER A 94 9.48 -7.85 5.28
N LEU A 95 10.27 -7.22 6.15
CA LEU A 95 9.92 -5.98 6.85
C LEU A 95 10.69 -4.80 6.28
N MET A 96 9.95 -3.73 5.94
CA MET A 96 10.50 -2.53 5.33
C MET A 96 10.65 -1.38 6.35
N ASP A 97 9.64 -1.19 7.20
CA ASP A 97 9.57 -0.06 8.11
C ASP A 97 8.75 -0.42 9.35
N LEU A 98 9.17 0.10 10.49
CA LEU A 98 8.46 -0.01 11.77
C LEU A 98 8.39 1.36 12.40
N ARG A 99 7.19 1.81 12.76
CA ARG A 99 6.95 3.11 13.42
C ARG A 99 5.97 2.99 14.54
N VAL A 100 6.31 3.58 15.68
CA VAL A 100 5.35 3.79 16.77
C VAL A 100 4.53 5.02 16.45
N LEU A 101 3.21 4.89 16.43
CA LEU A 101 2.30 5.98 16.11
C LEU A 101 1.97 6.76 17.38
N SER A 102 2.14 8.08 17.33
CA SER A 102 1.82 8.99 18.45
C SER A 102 0.32 9.29 18.59
N GLY A 103 -0.52 8.81 17.67
CA GLY A 103 -1.96 9.04 17.65
C GLY A 103 -2.72 8.04 16.81
N CYS A 104 -4.04 8.06 16.93
CA CYS A 104 -4.92 7.17 16.20
C CYS A 104 -5.09 7.67 14.75
N PRO A 105 -4.71 6.89 13.73
CA PRO A 105 -4.85 7.29 12.34
C PRO A 105 -6.31 7.50 11.91
N TRP A 106 -7.27 7.03 12.74
CA TRP A 106 -8.72 7.10 12.47
C TRP A 106 -9.42 8.32 13.06
N ASN A 107 -8.71 9.22 13.72
CA ASN A 107 -9.30 10.38 14.43
C ASN A 107 -9.83 11.50 13.52
N ARG A 108 -10.42 11.16 12.38
CA ARG A 108 -11.08 12.13 11.49
C ARG A 108 -12.63 12.09 11.54
N GLY A 109 -13.20 11.41 12.51
CA GLY A 109 -14.65 11.39 12.72
C GLY A 109 -15.06 12.18 13.98
N PRO A 110 -16.36 12.52 14.13
CA PRO A 110 -16.90 13.23 15.30
C PRO A 110 -16.75 12.48 16.62
N ILE A 111 -16.15 11.29 16.64
CA ILE A 111 -15.90 10.45 17.80
C ILE A 111 -14.38 10.32 18.07
N GLY A 112 -13.60 11.33 17.67
CA GLY A 112 -12.14 11.32 17.83
C GLY A 112 -11.68 11.35 19.28
N GLY A 113 -11.57 10.18 19.89
CA GLY A 113 -10.82 9.98 21.13
C GLY A 113 -9.38 9.51 20.85
N PRO A 114 -8.46 9.63 21.81
CA PRO A 114 -7.16 8.99 21.71
C PRO A 114 -7.34 7.48 21.50
N CYS A 115 -6.47 6.84 20.72
CA CYS A 115 -6.43 5.37 20.67
C CYS A 115 -6.28 4.85 22.11
N ALA A 116 -7.10 3.91 22.48
CA ALA A 116 -7.05 3.28 23.81
C ALA A 116 -5.70 2.58 24.08
N THR A 117 -4.96 2.27 23.00
CA THR A 117 -3.62 1.68 23.04
C THR A 117 -2.73 2.31 21.97
N ALA A 118 -1.43 2.41 22.25
CA ALA A 118 -0.46 2.78 21.24
C ALA A 118 -0.49 1.78 20.07
N LEU A 119 -0.41 2.30 18.85
CA LEU A 119 -0.35 1.50 17.63
C LEU A 119 1.05 1.51 17.04
N VAL A 120 1.41 0.40 16.43
CA VAL A 120 2.62 0.26 15.62
C VAL A 120 2.22 0.08 14.17
N ALA A 121 2.79 0.90 13.29
CA ALA A 121 2.72 0.73 11.85
C ALA A 121 3.92 -0.12 11.40
N LEU A 122 3.65 -1.27 10.80
CA LEU A 122 4.66 -2.19 10.29
C LEU A 122 4.47 -2.33 8.77
N THR A 123 5.38 -1.75 7.98
CA THR A 123 5.35 -1.89 6.53
C THR A 123 6.06 -3.19 6.13
N VAL A 124 5.35 -4.01 5.38
CA VAL A 124 5.78 -5.35 5.00
C VAL A 124 5.65 -5.57 3.50
N GLN A 125 6.43 -6.51 2.95
CA GLN A 125 6.18 -7.06 1.63
C GLN A 125 5.58 -8.46 1.75
N VAL A 126 4.39 -8.64 1.20
CA VAL A 126 3.70 -9.93 1.10
C VAL A 126 4.50 -10.88 0.21
N PRO A 127 4.72 -12.15 0.59
CA PRO A 127 5.39 -13.12 -0.26
C PRO A 127 4.70 -13.28 -1.63
N TYR A 128 5.49 -13.44 -2.70
CA TYR A 128 4.96 -13.61 -4.06
C TYR A 128 4.33 -14.99 -4.31
N ASP A 129 4.71 -15.99 -3.54
CA ASP A 129 4.30 -17.38 -3.72
C ASP A 129 2.93 -17.72 -3.10
N LEU A 130 2.25 -16.75 -2.52
CA LEU A 130 0.86 -16.90 -2.11
C LEU A 130 -0.02 -17.16 -3.34
N GLN A 131 -1.02 -18.01 -3.15
CA GLN A 131 -1.96 -18.37 -4.22
C GLN A 131 -3.20 -17.49 -4.13
N PRO A 132 -3.46 -16.65 -5.13
CA PRO A 132 -4.69 -15.87 -5.19
C PRO A 132 -5.91 -16.77 -5.37
N LEU A 133 -7.04 -16.30 -4.90
CA LEU A 133 -8.34 -16.92 -5.15
C LEU A 133 -8.75 -16.65 -6.58
N PHE A 134 -8.94 -17.69 -7.37
CA PHE A 134 -9.48 -17.64 -8.72
C PHE A 134 -10.86 -18.32 -8.75
N GLY A 135 -11.88 -17.55 -9.18
CA GLY A 135 -13.20 -18.09 -9.47
C GLY A 135 -14.17 -18.20 -8.30
N LEU A 136 -15.37 -18.69 -8.61
CA LEU A 136 -16.47 -18.88 -7.65
C LEU A 136 -16.40 -20.23 -6.91
N ASP A 137 -15.47 -21.11 -7.30
CA ASP A 137 -15.26 -22.40 -6.64
C ASP A 137 -14.36 -22.21 -5.43
N PHE A 138 -15.00 -21.85 -4.33
CA PHE A 138 -14.44 -21.51 -3.03
C PHE A 138 -13.79 -22.67 -2.26
N LYS A 139 -12.88 -23.39 -2.84
CA LYS A 139 -11.85 -24.07 -2.04
C LYS A 139 -10.78 -23.07 -1.68
N GLU A 140 -11.20 -22.05 -0.91
CA GLU A 140 -10.31 -21.04 -0.37
C GLU A 140 -9.24 -21.75 0.47
N LEU A 141 -7.98 -21.58 0.06
CA LEU A 141 -6.89 -21.84 0.98
C LEU A 141 -6.86 -20.64 1.94
N PRO A 142 -7.37 -20.78 3.17
CA PRO A 142 -7.38 -19.68 4.11
C PRO A 142 -5.94 -19.23 4.34
N ALA A 143 -5.71 -17.93 4.29
CA ALA A 143 -4.45 -17.34 4.67
C ALA A 143 -4.63 -16.58 5.98
N GLN A 144 -3.58 -16.57 6.80
CA GLN A 144 -3.57 -15.86 8.08
C GLN A 144 -2.21 -15.22 8.29
N ILE A 145 -2.19 -14.08 8.97
CA ILE A 145 -0.97 -13.37 9.37
C ILE A 145 -0.91 -13.22 10.89
N SER A 146 0.27 -13.36 11.45
CA SER A 146 0.53 -13.12 12.88
C SER A 146 1.80 -12.30 13.04
N VAL A 147 1.80 -11.43 14.03
CA VAL A 147 2.95 -10.60 14.41
C VAL A 147 3.52 -11.07 15.73
N LYS A 148 4.85 -11.07 15.82
CA LYS A 148 5.60 -11.48 17.04
C LYS A 148 6.41 -10.33 17.57
N GLN A 149 6.54 -10.24 18.87
CA GLN A 149 7.49 -9.33 19.55
C GLN A 149 8.18 -10.08 20.69
N GLY A 150 9.51 -10.01 20.73
CA GLY A 150 10.30 -10.66 21.78
C GLY A 150 10.04 -12.17 21.91
N GLY A 151 9.81 -12.86 20.79
CA GLY A 151 9.52 -14.29 20.74
C GLY A 151 8.06 -14.68 21.05
N ARG A 152 7.19 -13.73 21.42
CA ARG A 152 5.77 -13.98 21.70
C ARG A 152 4.94 -13.72 20.45
N SER A 153 4.14 -14.69 20.04
CA SER A 153 3.23 -14.55 18.89
C SER A 153 1.92 -13.91 19.31
N GLY A 154 1.45 -12.98 18.48
CA GLY A 154 0.10 -12.44 18.56
C GLY A 154 -0.95 -13.39 17.96
N ALA A 155 -2.20 -12.94 17.97
CA ALA A 155 -3.29 -13.68 17.33
C ALA A 155 -3.09 -13.77 15.81
N TRP A 156 -3.55 -14.87 15.24
CA TRP A 156 -3.68 -15.01 13.79
C TRP A 156 -4.88 -14.22 13.28
N VAL A 157 -4.68 -13.48 12.22
CA VAL A 157 -5.71 -12.65 11.58
C VAL A 157 -5.91 -13.13 10.16
N ASP A 158 -7.16 -13.29 9.77
CA ASP A 158 -7.53 -13.79 8.44
C ASP A 158 -7.10 -12.82 7.34
N VAL A 159 -6.56 -13.40 6.28
CA VAL A 159 -6.07 -12.70 5.09
C VAL A 159 -6.71 -13.32 3.86
N ARG A 160 -7.25 -12.49 2.99
CA ARG A 160 -7.73 -12.88 1.68
C ARG A 160 -6.72 -12.48 0.61
N VAL A 161 -6.18 -13.47 -0.09
CA VAL A 161 -5.21 -13.24 -1.16
C VAL A 161 -5.95 -13.01 -2.47
N LEU A 162 -5.79 -11.84 -3.05
CA LEU A 162 -6.35 -11.46 -4.36
C LEU A 162 -5.26 -11.54 -5.44
N PRO A 163 -5.60 -11.74 -6.72
CA PRO A 163 -4.63 -11.65 -7.81
C PRO A 163 -3.95 -10.29 -7.87
N THR A 164 -4.74 -9.23 -7.69
CA THR A 164 -4.29 -7.84 -7.64
C THR A 164 -4.99 -7.09 -6.51
N ARG A 165 -4.31 -6.14 -5.93
CA ARG A 165 -4.85 -5.12 -4.99
C ARG A 165 -4.19 -3.80 -5.33
N ALA A 166 -4.42 -3.35 -6.55
CA ALA A 166 -3.73 -2.23 -7.15
C ALA A 166 -3.99 -0.92 -6.40
N ARG A 167 -2.93 -0.14 -6.21
CA ARG A 167 -2.97 1.23 -5.70
C ARG A 167 -1.95 2.06 -6.44
N PHE A 168 -2.27 3.31 -6.69
CA PHE A 168 -1.27 4.25 -7.19
C PHE A 168 -0.31 4.64 -6.07
N GLY A 169 0.97 4.72 -6.39
CA GLY A 169 2.00 5.24 -5.49
C GLY A 169 1.75 6.71 -5.20
N ILE A 170 1.78 7.07 -3.92
CA ILE A 170 1.60 8.43 -3.46
C ILE A 170 2.91 8.87 -2.83
N GLN A 171 3.32 10.09 -3.09
CA GLN A 171 4.48 10.68 -2.43
C GLN A 171 4.23 10.77 -0.93
N CYS A 172 5.26 10.51 -0.14
CA CYS A 172 5.21 10.40 1.32
C CYS A 172 4.57 9.11 1.88
N GLU A 173 4.28 8.10 1.08
CA GLU A 173 4.13 6.75 1.60
C GLU A 173 5.52 6.24 1.96
N GLY A 174 5.84 6.22 3.25
CA GLY A 174 7.04 5.66 3.86
C GLY A 174 8.34 5.62 3.06
N HIS A 175 8.39 4.80 2.07
CA HIS A 175 9.55 4.54 1.19
C HIS A 175 9.57 5.38 -0.11
N LEU A 176 8.53 6.17 -0.39
CA LEU A 176 8.39 6.97 -1.60
C LEU A 176 8.62 8.48 -1.34
N ASN A 177 9.38 8.83 -0.31
CA ASN A 177 9.65 10.21 0.05
C ASN A 177 10.46 10.94 -1.01
N ALA A 178 9.83 11.87 -1.71
CA ALA A 178 10.50 12.92 -2.47
C ALA A 178 10.41 14.23 -1.67
N PRO A 179 11.52 14.78 -1.18
CA PRO A 179 11.49 15.89 -0.22
C PRO A 179 10.96 17.23 -0.76
N SER A 180 10.74 17.34 -2.07
CA SER A 180 10.36 18.59 -2.75
C SER A 180 8.89 18.67 -3.16
N VAL A 181 8.06 17.69 -2.84
CA VAL A 181 6.67 17.64 -3.33
C VAL A 181 5.68 17.45 -2.19
N PRO A 182 4.53 18.13 -2.24
CA PRO A 182 3.49 18.01 -1.20
C PRO A 182 3.07 16.56 -1.02
N CYS A 183 3.07 16.07 0.22
CA CYS A 183 2.59 14.74 0.54
C CYS A 183 1.21 14.48 -0.05
N GLY A 184 1.07 13.38 -0.76
CA GLY A 184 -0.18 12.89 -1.34
C GLY A 184 -0.40 13.19 -2.81
N ALA A 185 0.58 13.74 -3.51
CA ALA A 185 0.58 13.74 -4.96
C ALA A 185 0.88 12.34 -5.49
N THR A 186 0.27 11.99 -6.61
CA THR A 186 0.57 10.73 -7.32
C THR A 186 2.04 10.73 -7.74
N LEU A 187 2.73 9.62 -7.56
CA LEU A 187 4.10 9.48 -8.01
C LEU A 187 4.09 9.20 -9.52
N VAL A 188 4.40 10.25 -10.29
CA VAL A 188 4.51 10.19 -11.75
C VAL A 188 5.78 10.94 -12.16
N THR A 189 6.54 10.36 -13.09
CA THR A 189 7.77 10.96 -13.59
C THR A 189 7.77 11.07 -15.11
N HIS A 190 8.46 12.09 -15.61
CA HIS A 190 8.93 12.17 -16.98
C HIS A 190 9.97 11.07 -17.27
N ALA A 191 10.37 10.91 -18.52
CA ALA A 191 11.35 9.92 -18.92
C ALA A 191 12.74 10.14 -18.30
N ASP A 192 13.09 11.39 -17.94
CA ASP A 192 14.32 11.77 -17.27
C ASP A 192 14.28 11.58 -15.73
N GLY A 193 13.16 11.08 -15.19
CA GLY A 193 12.96 10.87 -13.76
C GLY A 193 12.48 12.08 -12.98
N THR A 194 12.33 13.25 -13.61
CA THR A 194 11.74 14.42 -12.96
C THR A 194 10.25 14.24 -12.72
N LEU A 195 9.72 14.86 -11.65
CA LEU A 195 8.33 14.66 -11.24
C LEU A 195 7.36 15.45 -12.11
N VAL A 196 6.31 14.77 -12.58
CA VAL A 196 5.16 15.43 -13.18
C VAL A 196 4.37 16.14 -12.10
N ASN A 197 4.21 17.45 -12.24
CA ASN A 197 3.48 18.30 -11.29
C ASN A 197 2.84 19.50 -12.01
N TRP A 198 2.27 20.43 -11.26
CA TRP A 198 1.61 21.62 -11.82
C TRP A 198 2.58 22.60 -12.51
N SER A 199 3.87 22.64 -12.10
CA SER A 199 4.90 23.50 -12.70
C SER A 199 5.63 22.82 -13.85
N GLN A 200 5.60 21.52 -13.89
CA GLN A 200 6.17 20.63 -14.93
C GLN A 200 5.11 19.61 -15.33
N PRO A 201 4.05 20.00 -16.04
CA PRO A 201 3.01 19.09 -16.47
C PRO A 201 3.50 18.20 -17.61
N ALA A 202 2.96 16.99 -17.69
CA ALA A 202 3.22 16.09 -18.80
C ALA A 202 2.69 16.67 -20.13
N LEU A 203 3.38 16.38 -21.23
CA LEU A 203 3.00 16.84 -22.57
C LEU A 203 2.19 15.76 -23.30
N ALA A 204 1.30 16.20 -24.19
CA ALA A 204 0.60 15.27 -25.10
C ALA A 204 1.60 14.43 -25.91
N GLY A 205 1.37 13.11 -25.98
CA GLY A 205 2.25 12.18 -26.69
C GLY A 205 3.55 11.82 -25.96
N GLU A 206 3.85 12.43 -24.83
CA GLU A 206 4.98 12.07 -23.98
C GLU A 206 4.78 10.70 -23.36
N VAL A 207 5.85 9.92 -23.22
CA VAL A 207 5.85 8.69 -22.43
C VAL A 207 6.27 9.02 -21.01
N ILE A 208 5.36 8.81 -20.07
CA ILE A 208 5.59 9.04 -18.64
C ILE A 208 5.46 7.75 -17.85
N SER A 209 6.03 7.72 -16.64
CA SER A 209 5.98 6.58 -15.72
C SER A 209 5.10 6.90 -14.53
N ILE A 210 4.07 6.07 -14.29
CA ILE A 210 3.31 6.09 -13.05
C ILE A 210 3.68 4.87 -12.20
N TYR A 211 3.78 5.09 -10.90
CA TYR A 211 4.16 4.02 -9.98
C TYR A 211 2.95 3.50 -9.23
N MET A 212 2.91 2.17 -9.05
CA MET A 212 1.80 1.46 -8.45
C MET A 212 2.30 0.41 -7.45
N LEU A 213 1.41 -0.02 -6.57
CA LEU A 213 1.61 -1.13 -5.63
C LEU A 213 0.54 -2.18 -5.85
N GLY A 214 0.85 -3.45 -5.56
CA GLY A 214 -0.15 -4.51 -5.49
C GLY A 214 -0.70 -4.99 -6.84
N LEU A 215 0.06 -4.88 -7.94
CA LEU A 215 -0.34 -5.44 -9.24
C LEU A 215 -0.20 -6.98 -9.32
N GLY A 216 0.32 -7.63 -8.28
CA GLY A 216 0.37 -9.09 -8.23
C GLY A 216 1.66 -9.69 -8.81
N LYS A 217 1.55 -10.86 -9.45
CA LYS A 217 2.71 -11.63 -9.90
C LYS A 217 3.37 -11.05 -11.15
N VAL A 218 4.69 -11.23 -11.25
CA VAL A 218 5.56 -10.83 -12.36
C VAL A 218 6.42 -12.01 -12.84
N ASN A 219 7.04 -11.87 -14.00
CA ASN A 219 7.99 -12.83 -14.54
C ASN A 219 9.26 -12.12 -15.09
N PRO A 220 10.49 -12.48 -14.68
CA PRO A 220 10.78 -13.41 -13.60
C PRO A 220 10.35 -12.85 -12.24
N GLN A 221 9.95 -13.74 -11.33
CA GLN A 221 9.54 -13.36 -9.99
C GLN A 221 10.77 -13.24 -9.08
N PRO A 222 11.06 -12.04 -8.52
CA PRO A 222 12.14 -11.93 -7.54
C PRO A 222 11.76 -12.58 -6.21
N PRO A 223 12.72 -13.01 -5.40
CA PRO A 223 12.45 -13.41 -4.02
C PRO A 223 11.83 -12.24 -3.22
N ALA A 224 10.92 -12.53 -2.29
CA ALA A 224 10.36 -11.50 -1.42
C ALA A 224 11.47 -10.77 -0.63
N GLY A 225 11.32 -9.47 -0.46
CA GLY A 225 12.29 -8.62 0.22
C GLY A 225 13.55 -8.31 -0.57
N VAL A 226 13.65 -8.73 -1.82
CA VAL A 226 14.80 -8.45 -2.69
C VAL A 226 14.41 -7.37 -3.71
N PRO A 227 15.28 -6.34 -3.92
CA PRO A 227 15.06 -5.36 -4.97
C PRO A 227 14.89 -6.01 -6.35
N ALA A 228 13.98 -5.48 -7.16
CA ALA A 228 13.74 -5.98 -8.51
C ALA A 228 15.00 -5.85 -9.37
N PRO A 229 15.35 -6.88 -10.18
CA PRO A 229 16.54 -6.85 -11.02
C PRO A 229 16.37 -5.83 -12.16
N ALA A 230 17.50 -5.22 -12.57
CA ALA A 230 17.54 -4.39 -13.76
C ALA A 230 17.61 -5.23 -15.06
N SER A 231 18.04 -6.49 -14.96
CA SER A 231 18.11 -7.43 -16.08
C SER A 231 18.08 -8.88 -15.57
N PRO A 232 17.18 -9.74 -16.07
CA PRO A 232 16.01 -9.37 -16.89
C PRO A 232 15.00 -8.57 -16.07
N LEU A 233 14.21 -7.71 -16.74
CA LEU A 233 13.13 -6.97 -16.08
C LEU A 233 12.03 -7.92 -15.63
N ALA A 234 11.51 -7.68 -14.42
CA ALA A 234 10.37 -8.43 -13.88
C ALA A 234 9.06 -7.80 -14.40
N VAL A 235 8.51 -8.37 -15.47
CA VAL A 235 7.35 -7.82 -16.17
C VAL A 235 6.03 -8.44 -15.68
N TYR A 236 4.96 -7.68 -15.80
CA TYR A 236 3.60 -8.12 -15.51
C TYR A 236 3.18 -9.27 -16.44
N LEU A 237 2.36 -10.18 -15.94
CA LEU A 237 2.07 -11.44 -16.67
C LEU A 237 1.04 -11.29 -17.79
N GLU A 238 0.12 -10.32 -17.67
CA GLU A 238 -0.94 -10.12 -18.66
C GLU A 238 -0.45 -9.27 -19.85
N PRO A 239 -1.04 -9.44 -21.04
CA PRO A 239 -0.71 -8.63 -22.19
C PRO A 239 -0.95 -7.13 -21.94
N LEU A 240 -0.05 -6.27 -22.43
CA LEU A 240 -0.11 -4.82 -22.19
C LEU A 240 -1.36 -4.18 -22.79
N ASP A 241 -1.86 -4.69 -23.91
CA ASP A 241 -3.10 -4.25 -24.55
C ASP A 241 -4.35 -4.60 -23.75
N GLN A 242 -4.24 -5.47 -22.73
CA GLN A 242 -5.30 -5.82 -21.80
C GLN A 242 -5.14 -5.15 -20.43
N PHE A 243 -4.05 -4.42 -20.20
CA PHE A 243 -3.82 -3.74 -18.92
C PHE A 243 -4.92 -2.70 -18.66
N PRO A 244 -5.68 -2.80 -17.56
CA PRO A 244 -6.93 -2.06 -17.37
C PRO A 244 -6.70 -0.65 -16.82
N LEU A 245 -5.93 0.16 -17.54
CA LEU A 245 -5.69 1.57 -17.23
C LEU A 245 -6.48 2.46 -18.18
N TYR A 246 -7.35 3.28 -17.61
CA TYR A 246 -8.26 4.18 -18.34
C TYR A 246 -8.01 5.63 -17.96
N TYR A 247 -8.41 6.55 -18.84
CA TYR A 247 -8.27 7.98 -18.60
C TYR A 247 -9.52 8.78 -18.94
N ALA A 248 -9.66 9.93 -18.30
CA ALA A 248 -10.63 10.96 -18.70
C ALA A 248 -10.05 12.35 -18.40
N PHE A 249 -10.21 13.28 -19.35
CA PHE A 249 -9.85 14.69 -19.14
C PHE A 249 -10.91 15.40 -18.32
N ARG A 250 -10.82 15.23 -17.01
CA ARG A 250 -11.69 15.87 -16.04
C ARG A 250 -10.97 15.97 -14.69
N PRO A 251 -11.37 16.90 -13.82
CA PRO A 251 -10.84 16.95 -12.47
C PRO A 251 -11.11 15.62 -11.75
N ALA A 252 -10.10 15.10 -11.05
CA ALA A 252 -10.24 13.92 -10.20
C ALA A 252 -11.08 14.26 -8.95
N TYR A 253 -12.37 14.41 -9.11
CA TYR A 253 -13.28 14.28 -7.98
C TYR A 253 -13.59 12.81 -7.84
N GLY A 254 -13.36 12.23 -6.65
CA GLY A 254 -13.58 10.84 -6.26
C GLY A 254 -14.77 10.08 -6.88
N GLY A 255 -14.89 10.18 -8.17
CA GLY A 255 -15.91 9.55 -8.98
C GLY A 255 -15.49 8.11 -9.25
N ARG A 256 -16.32 7.20 -8.80
CA ARG A 256 -16.30 5.81 -9.22
C ARG A 256 -16.19 5.76 -10.74
N PRO A 257 -15.28 4.94 -11.32
CA PRO A 257 -15.33 4.68 -12.76
C PRO A 257 -16.74 4.20 -13.09
N PRO A 258 -17.27 4.58 -14.26
CA PRO A 258 -18.59 4.10 -14.65
C PRO A 258 -18.58 2.58 -14.57
N SER A 259 -19.61 2.01 -13.97
CA SER A 259 -19.91 0.59 -14.15
C SER A 259 -20.06 0.38 -15.66
N THR A 260 -19.60 -0.75 -16.14
CA THR A 260 -19.45 -1.14 -17.56
C THR A 260 -20.68 -0.90 -18.48
N ALA A 261 -21.81 -0.41 -17.95
CA ALA A 261 -23.05 -0.19 -18.70
C ALA A 261 -23.32 1.26 -19.12
N GLU A 262 -22.71 2.28 -18.51
CA GLU A 262 -23.16 3.67 -18.74
C GLU A 262 -22.06 4.66 -19.17
N GLY A 263 -20.81 4.26 -19.35
CA GLY A 263 -19.73 5.24 -19.45
C GLY A 263 -18.53 4.90 -20.31
N GLU A 264 -18.53 3.84 -21.10
CA GLU A 264 -17.40 3.52 -22.00
C GLU A 264 -17.07 4.66 -22.97
N ASN A 265 -18.05 5.52 -23.30
CA ASN A 265 -17.84 6.66 -24.21
C ASN A 265 -17.15 7.86 -23.55
N ALA A 266 -17.00 7.88 -22.22
CA ALA A 266 -16.36 8.99 -21.50
C ALA A 266 -14.91 8.69 -21.08
N TRP A 267 -14.49 7.41 -21.13
CA TRP A 267 -13.17 6.97 -20.75
C TRP A 267 -12.41 6.41 -21.94
N GLY A 268 -11.22 6.95 -22.18
CA GLY A 268 -10.27 6.38 -23.11
C GLY A 268 -9.41 5.32 -22.44
N ARG A 269 -8.97 4.33 -23.20
CA ARG A 269 -7.94 3.39 -22.74
C ARG A 269 -6.57 3.99 -22.95
N VAL A 270 -5.69 3.85 -21.96
CA VAL A 270 -4.32 4.35 -22.02
C VAL A 270 -3.47 3.41 -22.86
N ASN A 271 -2.63 3.98 -23.74
CA ASN A 271 -1.64 3.20 -24.48
C ASN A 271 -0.42 2.93 -23.59
N VAL A 272 -0.34 1.70 -23.07
CA VAL A 272 0.69 1.25 -22.14
C VAL A 272 1.82 0.57 -22.90
N SER A 273 3.07 0.99 -22.64
CA SER A 273 4.28 0.45 -23.27
C SER A 273 5.10 -0.45 -22.36
N PHE A 274 4.91 -0.37 -21.05
CA PHE A 274 5.58 -1.22 -20.06
C PHE A 274 4.74 -1.34 -18.78
N VAL A 275 4.70 -2.53 -18.21
CA VAL A 275 4.23 -2.81 -16.84
C VAL A 275 5.15 -3.82 -16.20
N GLY A 276 5.70 -3.52 -15.05
CA GLY A 276 6.58 -4.42 -14.31
C GLY A 276 7.08 -3.82 -13.01
N LEU A 277 7.92 -4.55 -12.30
CA LEU A 277 8.58 -3.99 -11.12
C LEU A 277 9.60 -2.93 -11.54
N SER A 278 9.61 -1.82 -10.82
CA SER A 278 10.62 -0.78 -10.98
C SER A 278 11.99 -1.30 -10.55
N PRO A 279 13.02 -1.31 -11.43
CA PRO A 279 14.33 -1.83 -11.12
C PRO A 279 14.93 -1.19 -9.86
N GLY A 280 15.58 -1.99 -9.02
CA GLY A 280 16.18 -1.53 -7.77
C GLY A 280 15.17 -1.25 -6.64
N SER A 281 13.87 -1.38 -6.89
CA SER A 281 12.82 -1.15 -5.89
C SER A 281 12.21 -2.47 -5.40
N ILE A 282 11.63 -2.46 -4.20
CA ILE A 282 10.97 -3.62 -3.62
C ILE A 282 9.46 -3.43 -3.68
N GLY A 283 8.76 -4.29 -4.44
CA GLY A 283 7.29 -4.30 -4.55
C GLY A 283 6.67 -3.06 -5.19
N LEU A 284 7.49 -2.14 -5.74
CA LEU A 284 7.04 -0.98 -6.49
C LEU A 284 6.94 -1.35 -7.96
N TYR A 285 5.77 -1.15 -8.56
CA TYR A 285 5.53 -1.36 -9.98
C TYR A 285 5.64 -0.03 -10.73
N GLN A 286 6.21 -0.10 -11.93
CA GLN A 286 6.27 1.00 -12.89
C GLN A 286 5.36 0.67 -14.07
N VAL A 287 4.56 1.64 -14.48
CA VAL A 287 3.69 1.57 -15.65
C VAL A 287 4.05 2.74 -16.56
N ASN A 288 4.61 2.44 -17.74
CA ASN A 288 4.92 3.46 -18.73
C ASN A 288 3.78 3.55 -19.73
N PHE A 289 3.34 4.76 -20.00
CA PHE A 289 2.27 4.98 -20.94
C PHE A 289 2.40 6.32 -21.67
N THR A 290 1.77 6.40 -22.83
CA THR A 290 1.72 7.63 -23.63
C THR A 290 0.59 8.52 -23.13
N VAL A 291 0.91 9.78 -22.84
CA VAL A 291 -0.08 10.79 -22.44
C VAL A 291 -1.04 11.02 -23.60
N PRO A 292 -2.36 10.86 -23.39
CA PRO A 292 -3.34 11.08 -24.44
C PRO A 292 -3.40 12.55 -24.86
N THR A 293 -3.82 12.79 -26.10
CA THR A 293 -4.01 14.15 -26.60
C THR A 293 -5.17 14.83 -25.86
N PRO A 294 -4.93 15.97 -25.19
CA PRO A 294 -5.99 16.69 -24.49
C PRO A 294 -6.95 17.36 -25.47
N PRO A 295 -8.19 17.60 -25.05
CA PRO A 295 -9.12 18.41 -25.83
C PRO A 295 -8.68 19.88 -25.88
N ASP A 296 -9.13 20.64 -26.91
CA ASP A 296 -8.77 22.05 -27.11
C ASP A 296 -9.06 22.96 -25.91
N MET A 297 -10.05 22.62 -25.12
CA MET A 297 -10.50 23.37 -23.93
C MET A 297 -10.19 22.63 -22.63
N LEU A 298 -8.97 22.14 -22.48
CA LEU A 298 -8.53 21.55 -21.22
C LEU A 298 -8.35 22.64 -20.15
N ARG A 299 -8.95 22.45 -18.99
CA ARG A 299 -8.67 23.30 -17.82
C ARG A 299 -7.20 23.15 -17.42
N PRO A 300 -6.51 24.26 -17.14
CA PRO A 300 -5.14 24.17 -16.63
C PRO A 300 -5.12 23.42 -15.31
N CYS A 301 -4.04 22.66 -15.11
CA CYS A 301 -3.77 22.03 -13.82
C CYS A 301 -3.54 23.14 -12.77
N ALA A 302 -4.25 23.08 -11.66
CA ALA A 302 -4.10 24.05 -10.59
C ALA A 302 -3.22 23.48 -9.47
N GLY A 303 -2.19 24.20 -9.08
CA GLY A 303 -1.51 23.99 -7.80
C GLY A 303 -2.53 24.16 -6.67
N GLY A 304 -2.41 23.34 -5.60
CA GLY A 304 -3.37 23.28 -4.52
C GLY A 304 -3.71 24.68 -3.98
N SER A 305 -5.00 24.90 -3.65
CA SER A 305 -5.42 26.12 -2.99
C SER A 305 -4.79 26.21 -1.61
N SER A 306 -4.57 27.43 -1.12
CA SER A 306 -4.03 27.69 0.23
C SER A 306 -4.84 27.07 1.38
N LEU A 307 -6.07 26.64 1.13
CA LEU A 307 -6.95 25.98 2.10
C LEU A 307 -6.83 24.45 2.10
N LEU A 308 -6.35 23.85 0.99
CA LEU A 308 -6.10 22.43 0.87
C LEU A 308 -4.80 22.19 0.09
N PRO A 309 -3.64 22.44 0.68
CA PRO A 309 -2.33 22.36 0.00
C PRO A 309 -1.97 20.96 -0.52
N LEU A 310 -2.80 19.98 -0.22
CA LEU A 310 -2.53 18.57 -0.44
C LEU A 310 -3.31 17.99 -1.64
N VAL A 311 -4.18 18.76 -2.30
CA VAL A 311 -4.95 18.27 -3.45
C VAL A 311 -4.40 18.96 -4.70
N VAL A 312 -3.46 18.31 -5.37
CA VAL A 312 -3.17 18.67 -6.76
C VAL A 312 -4.38 18.25 -7.58
N SER A 313 -5.18 19.21 -8.02
CA SER A 313 -6.27 18.92 -8.93
C SER A 313 -5.69 18.70 -10.33
N GLY A 314 -5.35 17.44 -10.63
CA GLY A 314 -4.97 17.03 -11.97
C GLY A 314 -6.12 17.27 -12.95
N ASN A 315 -5.80 17.60 -14.18
CA ASN A 315 -6.76 17.79 -15.26
C ASN A 315 -6.94 16.51 -16.13
N LEU A 316 -6.11 15.51 -15.90
CA LEU A 316 -6.26 14.16 -16.42
C LEU A 316 -6.47 13.21 -15.26
N THR A 317 -7.58 12.50 -15.23
CA THR A 317 -7.85 11.42 -14.28
C THR A 317 -7.43 10.10 -14.89
N LEU A 318 -6.60 9.34 -14.18
CA LEU A 318 -6.30 7.94 -14.47
C LEU A 318 -7.06 7.03 -13.51
N THR A 319 -7.56 5.94 -14.03
CA THR A 319 -8.23 4.89 -13.25
C THR A 319 -7.72 3.53 -13.67
N TYR A 320 -7.21 2.78 -12.70
CA TYR A 320 -7.00 1.36 -12.85
C TYR A 320 -8.29 0.64 -12.46
N SER A 321 -8.84 -0.20 -13.34
CA SER A 321 -10.11 -0.88 -13.06
C SER A 321 -10.05 -2.34 -13.45
N ASP A 322 -9.92 -3.18 -12.46
CA ASP A 322 -10.07 -4.63 -12.60
C ASP A 322 -11.22 -5.15 -11.71
N ARG A 323 -11.35 -6.48 -11.63
CA ARG A 323 -12.39 -7.13 -10.81
C ARG A 323 -12.28 -6.80 -9.33
N PHE A 324 -11.10 -6.47 -8.82
CA PHE A 324 -10.77 -6.41 -7.38
C PHE A 324 -10.47 -5.01 -6.87
N SER A 325 -10.10 -4.09 -7.75
CA SER A 325 -9.70 -2.74 -7.36
C SER A 325 -10.01 -1.72 -8.46
N SER A 326 -10.30 -0.50 -8.05
CA SER A 326 -10.60 0.61 -8.96
C SER A 326 -10.12 1.95 -8.39
N PRO A 327 -8.82 2.07 -8.04
CA PRO A 327 -8.29 3.35 -7.59
C PRO A 327 -8.23 4.36 -8.74
N SER A 328 -8.39 5.63 -8.41
CA SER A 328 -8.30 6.74 -9.36
C SER A 328 -7.36 7.83 -8.84
N VAL A 329 -6.62 8.46 -9.73
CA VAL A 329 -5.71 9.57 -9.41
C VAL A 329 -5.76 10.64 -10.48
N GLY A 330 -5.42 11.89 -10.09
CA GLY A 330 -5.25 13.00 -11.02
C GLY A 330 -3.78 13.25 -11.32
N ILE A 331 -3.46 13.53 -12.57
CA ILE A 331 -2.15 14.03 -13.00
C ILE A 331 -2.29 15.35 -13.77
N CYS A 332 -1.20 16.11 -13.80
CA CYS A 332 -1.13 17.37 -14.53
C CYS A 332 -0.68 17.14 -15.97
N VAL A 333 -1.47 17.60 -16.92
CA VAL A 333 -1.13 17.57 -18.37
C VAL A 333 -1.21 19.01 -18.90
N SER A 334 -0.24 19.38 -19.73
CA SER A 334 -0.26 20.64 -20.45
C SER A 334 -1.38 20.66 -21.48
N PRO A 335 -2.13 21.78 -21.61
CA PRO A 335 -3.01 21.95 -22.77
C PRO A 335 -2.21 21.77 -24.07
N ALA A 336 -2.85 21.23 -25.11
CA ALA A 336 -2.22 21.17 -26.42
C ALA A 336 -1.74 22.57 -26.81
N SER A 337 -0.44 22.71 -27.10
CA SER A 337 0.07 23.95 -27.65
C SER A 337 -0.64 24.16 -28.98
N LYS A 338 -1.45 25.22 -29.11
CA LYS A 338 -1.90 25.64 -30.43
C LYS A 338 -0.63 25.96 -31.22
N SER A 339 -0.30 25.11 -32.20
CA SER A 339 0.70 25.48 -33.18
C SER A 339 0.33 26.82 -33.75
N PRO A 340 1.30 27.76 -33.81
CA PRO A 340 1.05 29.11 -34.36
C PRO A 340 0.63 29.04 -35.81
#